data_2698805e3ece50951e6a9f569929d09b
#
_entry.id   2698805e3ece50951e6a9f569929d09b
#
_cell.length_a   1.000
_cell.length_b   1.000
_cell.length_c   1.000
_cell.angle_alpha   90.00
_cell.angle_beta   90.00
_cell.angle_gamma   90.00
#
_symmetry.space_group_name_H-M   'P 1'
#
loop_
_entity.id
_entity.type
_entity.pdbx_description
1 polymer ?
#
loop_
_entity_poly.entity_id
_entity_poly.type
_entity_poly.pdbx_seq_one_letter_code
_entity_poly.pdbx_strand_id
1 'polypeptide(L)'
;MSKGISEEIIASFKQQLEQHPIYSAISTVDDLRCFMEHHVYSVWDFMSLIKYLQSKVAPDEYPWLPDGDTSIKRFINELVLEEESDQALPDKNNSDGFSSHFELYCEAMKEIGGNPHDVHAFLDQIKKAGINKALANTSIPEASRIFTRSTFKFIESGKPHIVAAALALGREHIIPCMFRSFLQEIGITEQDAPAFHYYLNRHVHLDEDFHAPLSLRLLNELCGEDNIKQNEAIDAAKAAVTARLDFWDAVLEEIECNRKRVKTG
;
A
#
# COMPACT_ATOMS: atom_id res chain seq x y z
N MET A 1 -7.98 -7.22 32.30
CA MET A 1 -8.07 -6.33 31.13
C MET A 1 -7.18 -6.92 30.07
N SER A 2 -7.73 -7.39 28.96
CA SER A 2 -6.94 -7.85 27.80
C SER A 2 -6.10 -6.65 27.32
N LYS A 3 -4.77 -6.84 27.17
CA LYS A 3 -3.96 -5.83 26.49
C LYS A 3 -4.46 -5.78 25.03
N GLY A 4 -4.84 -4.60 24.56
CA GLY A 4 -5.20 -4.41 23.15
C GLY A 4 -4.06 -4.83 22.20
N ILE A 5 -4.37 -5.01 20.92
CA ILE A 5 -3.37 -5.28 19.88
C ILE A 5 -2.48 -4.05 19.73
N SER A 6 -1.15 -4.26 19.74
CA SER A 6 -0.15 -3.21 19.55
C SER A 6 0.85 -3.58 18.44
N GLU A 7 1.64 -2.63 17.97
CA GLU A 7 2.71 -2.88 16.99
C GLU A 7 3.80 -3.83 17.48
N GLU A 8 3.91 -4.08 18.79
CA GLU A 8 4.86 -5.05 19.36
C GLU A 8 4.73 -6.45 18.72
N ILE A 9 3.51 -6.77 18.23
CA ILE A 9 3.22 -8.04 17.56
C ILE A 9 4.06 -8.25 16.31
N ILE A 10 4.39 -7.16 15.61
CA ILE A 10 5.18 -7.18 14.38
C ILE A 10 6.61 -6.66 14.57
N ALA A 11 7.05 -6.38 15.80
CA ALA A 11 8.34 -5.74 16.05
C ALA A 11 9.52 -6.49 15.40
N SER A 12 9.54 -7.83 15.49
CA SER A 12 10.59 -8.63 14.85
C SER A 12 10.56 -8.59 13.31
N PHE A 13 9.38 -8.48 12.72
CA PHE A 13 9.20 -8.34 11.27
C PHE A 13 9.51 -6.92 10.83
N LYS A 14 9.11 -5.91 11.62
CA LYS A 14 9.41 -4.50 11.33
C LYS A 14 10.92 -4.31 11.18
N GLN A 15 11.72 -4.86 12.09
CA GLN A 15 13.19 -4.82 11.98
C GLN A 15 13.70 -5.49 10.69
N GLN A 16 13.16 -6.64 10.30
CA GLN A 16 13.54 -7.31 9.06
C GLN A 16 13.20 -6.47 7.82
N LEU A 17 12.03 -5.82 7.83
CA LEU A 17 11.60 -4.93 6.75
C LEU A 17 12.48 -3.69 6.65
N GLU A 18 12.78 -3.03 7.78
CA GLU A 18 13.62 -1.82 7.82
C GLU A 18 15.06 -2.09 7.36
N GLN A 19 15.57 -3.31 7.59
CA GLN A 19 16.91 -3.75 7.21
C GLN A 19 16.92 -4.55 5.90
N HIS A 20 15.81 -4.59 5.17
CA HIS A 20 15.73 -5.41 3.98
C HIS A 20 16.72 -4.94 2.90
N PRO A 21 17.47 -5.87 2.27
CA PRO A 21 18.53 -5.50 1.30
C PRO A 21 18.01 -4.82 0.04
N ILE A 22 16.69 -4.87 -0.24
CA ILE A 22 16.08 -4.18 -1.38
C ILE A 22 16.38 -2.68 -1.38
N TYR A 23 16.42 -2.03 -0.21
CA TYR A 23 16.64 -0.58 -0.11
C TYR A 23 18.03 -0.18 -0.61
N SER A 24 19.06 -0.93 -0.23
CA SER A 24 20.41 -0.70 -0.74
C SER A 24 20.65 -1.23 -2.16
N ALA A 25 19.79 -2.14 -2.62
CA ALA A 25 19.86 -2.66 -3.97
C ALA A 25 19.34 -1.66 -5.01
N ILE A 26 18.37 -0.80 -4.67
CA ILE A 26 17.83 0.21 -5.58
C ILE A 26 18.82 1.39 -5.65
N SER A 27 19.79 1.31 -6.57
CA SER A 27 20.90 2.28 -6.70
C SER A 27 20.97 2.97 -8.06
N THR A 28 20.13 2.58 -9.01
CA THR A 28 20.02 3.18 -10.34
C THR A 28 18.57 3.47 -10.70
N VAL A 29 18.36 4.34 -11.71
CA VAL A 29 17.01 4.62 -12.24
C VAL A 29 16.34 3.35 -12.78
N ASP A 30 17.10 2.44 -13.37
CA ASP A 30 16.58 1.17 -13.89
C ASP A 30 16.11 0.24 -12.76
N ASP A 31 16.82 0.22 -11.63
CA ASP A 31 16.40 -0.53 -10.44
C ASP A 31 15.12 0.05 -9.84
N LEU A 32 15.05 1.39 -9.74
CA LEU A 32 13.86 2.08 -9.26
C LEU A 32 12.66 1.82 -10.18
N ARG A 33 12.87 1.87 -11.50
CA ARG A 33 11.83 1.55 -12.48
C ARG A 33 11.31 0.13 -12.28
N CYS A 34 12.20 -0.86 -12.18
CA CYS A 34 11.82 -2.24 -11.90
C CYS A 34 11.01 -2.35 -10.61
N PHE A 35 11.45 -1.70 -9.53
CA PHE A 35 10.72 -1.66 -8.27
C PHE A 35 9.33 -1.06 -8.44
N MET A 36 9.22 0.11 -9.04
CA MET A 36 7.93 0.81 -9.18
C MET A 36 6.93 0.06 -10.06
N GLU A 37 7.38 -0.59 -11.13
CA GLU A 37 6.54 -1.44 -11.99
C GLU A 37 5.97 -2.66 -11.27
N HIS A 38 6.64 -3.15 -10.22
CA HIS A 38 6.11 -4.17 -9.33
C HIS A 38 5.22 -3.57 -8.23
N HIS A 39 5.65 -2.49 -7.61
CA HIS A 39 4.99 -1.92 -6.43
C HIS A 39 3.66 -1.24 -6.75
N VAL A 40 3.44 -0.76 -7.96
CA VAL A 40 2.20 -0.07 -8.38
C VAL A 40 0.93 -0.87 -8.09
N TYR A 41 0.98 -2.19 -8.17
CA TYR A 41 -0.15 -3.06 -7.81
C TYR A 41 -0.45 -3.03 -6.31
N SER A 42 0.58 -2.87 -5.47
CA SER A 42 0.44 -2.69 -4.03
C SER A 42 -0.14 -1.33 -3.66
N VAL A 43 0.18 -0.28 -4.42
CA VAL A 43 -0.44 1.04 -4.28
C VAL A 43 -1.92 0.97 -4.63
N TRP A 44 -2.28 0.29 -5.70
CA TRP A 44 -3.66 0.11 -6.10
C TRP A 44 -4.46 -0.76 -5.11
N ASP A 45 -3.92 -1.89 -4.66
CA ASP A 45 -4.66 -2.83 -3.80
C ASP A 45 -4.87 -2.30 -2.37
N PHE A 46 -4.03 -1.36 -1.95
CA PHE A 46 -4.18 -0.65 -0.68
C PHE A 46 -5.55 0.04 -0.58
N MET A 47 -5.97 0.73 -1.64
CA MET A 47 -7.29 1.35 -1.70
C MET A 47 -8.43 0.34 -1.56
N SER A 48 -8.23 -0.91 -1.98
CA SER A 48 -9.24 -1.96 -1.81
C SER A 48 -9.45 -2.35 -0.35
N LEU A 49 -8.39 -2.34 0.49
CA LEU A 49 -8.50 -2.53 1.94
C LEU A 49 -9.30 -1.39 2.58
N ILE A 50 -8.95 -0.16 2.22
CA ILE A 50 -9.60 1.06 2.75
C ILE A 50 -11.08 1.08 2.38
N LYS A 51 -11.43 0.87 1.11
CA LYS A 51 -12.83 0.86 0.65
C LYS A 51 -13.64 -0.26 1.29
N TYR A 52 -13.04 -1.44 1.50
CA TYR A 52 -13.70 -2.49 2.25
C TYR A 52 -14.00 -2.05 3.69
N LEU A 53 -13.02 -1.49 4.40
CA LEU A 53 -13.22 -1.02 5.77
C LEU A 53 -14.22 0.14 5.85
N GLN A 54 -14.16 1.10 4.92
CA GLN A 54 -15.16 2.17 4.82
C GLN A 54 -16.56 1.59 4.72
N SER A 55 -16.79 0.59 3.87
CA SER A 55 -18.09 -0.06 3.72
C SER A 55 -18.60 -0.74 5.00
N LYS A 56 -17.73 -0.99 6.00
CA LYS A 56 -18.07 -1.63 7.28
C LYS A 56 -18.26 -0.65 8.44
N VAL A 57 -17.47 0.44 8.45
CA VAL A 57 -17.47 1.38 9.58
C VAL A 57 -18.14 2.72 9.27
N ALA A 58 -18.22 3.10 7.98
CA ALA A 58 -18.85 4.33 7.51
C ALA A 58 -19.59 4.07 6.19
N PRO A 59 -20.59 3.14 6.18
CA PRO A 59 -21.31 2.78 4.96
C PRO A 59 -22.09 3.96 4.37
N ASP A 60 -22.34 3.91 3.06
CA ASP A 60 -23.08 4.90 2.26
C ASP A 60 -24.60 4.66 2.25
N GLU A 61 -25.14 4.12 3.34
CA GLU A 61 -26.55 3.76 3.46
C GLU A 61 -27.46 4.96 3.70
N TYR A 62 -28.69 4.89 3.20
CA TYR A 62 -29.76 5.84 3.47
C TYR A 62 -31.06 5.10 3.86
N PRO A 63 -31.94 5.67 4.75
CA PRO A 63 -31.71 6.89 5.51
C PRO A 63 -30.50 6.76 6.46
N TRP A 64 -29.72 7.86 6.59
CA TRP A 64 -28.58 7.88 7.47
C TRP A 64 -28.99 7.73 8.95
N LEU A 65 -28.24 6.91 9.69
CA LEU A 65 -28.41 6.73 11.13
C LEU A 65 -27.11 7.08 11.87
N PRO A 66 -27.19 7.83 13.00
CA PRO A 66 -26.03 8.20 13.80
C PRO A 66 -25.61 7.05 14.73
N ASP A 67 -24.84 6.09 14.21
CA ASP A 67 -24.32 4.92 14.92
C ASP A 67 -22.78 4.86 14.92
N GLY A 68 -22.20 3.96 15.70
CA GLY A 68 -20.75 3.68 15.73
C GLY A 68 -19.86 4.81 16.27
N ASP A 69 -18.54 4.58 16.29
CA ASP A 69 -17.53 5.55 16.74
C ASP A 69 -17.27 6.61 15.66
N THR A 70 -17.56 7.87 15.99
CA THR A 70 -17.40 9.01 15.06
C THR A 70 -15.94 9.30 14.72
N SER A 71 -14.98 8.99 15.61
CA SER A 71 -13.56 9.21 15.34
C SER A 71 -13.03 8.19 14.32
N ILE A 72 -13.52 6.95 14.40
CA ILE A 72 -13.18 5.90 13.43
C ILE A 72 -13.81 6.18 12.07
N LYS A 73 -15.07 6.63 12.06
CA LYS A 73 -15.73 7.07 10.82
C LYS A 73 -14.99 8.24 10.17
N ARG A 74 -14.54 9.20 10.99
CA ARG A 74 -13.75 10.32 10.50
C ARG A 74 -12.43 9.82 9.91
N PHE A 75 -11.69 9.00 10.63
CA PHE A 75 -10.41 8.45 10.17
C PHE A 75 -10.53 7.76 8.80
N ILE A 76 -11.47 6.80 8.67
CA ILE A 76 -11.58 6.06 7.41
C ILE A 76 -12.04 6.94 6.25
N ASN A 77 -12.86 7.95 6.50
CA ASN A 77 -13.29 8.90 5.47
C ASN A 77 -12.17 9.87 5.08
N GLU A 78 -11.33 10.32 6.03
CA GLU A 78 -10.14 11.12 5.74
C GLU A 78 -9.13 10.30 4.94
N LEU A 79 -8.87 9.05 5.33
CA LEU A 79 -7.98 8.15 4.58
C LEU A 79 -8.48 7.93 3.14
N VAL A 80 -9.78 7.74 2.95
CA VAL A 80 -10.37 7.66 1.60
C VAL A 80 -10.21 8.97 0.84
N LEU A 81 -10.42 10.11 1.50
CA LEU A 81 -10.28 11.42 0.86
C LEU A 81 -8.86 11.65 0.35
N GLU A 82 -7.86 11.31 1.17
CA GLU A 82 -6.44 11.49 0.85
C GLU A 82 -5.99 10.51 -0.25
N GLU A 83 -6.39 9.24 -0.18
CA GLU A 83 -5.95 8.24 -1.15
C GLU A 83 -6.67 8.32 -2.51
N GLU A 84 -7.95 8.69 -2.52
CA GLU A 84 -8.78 8.69 -3.73
C GLU A 84 -8.80 10.04 -4.45
N SER A 85 -8.56 11.15 -3.74
CA SER A 85 -8.72 12.53 -4.27
C SER A 85 -7.88 13.55 -3.52
N ASP A 86 -6.61 13.25 -3.31
CA ASP A 86 -5.66 14.18 -2.69
C ASP A 86 -5.30 15.34 -3.65
N GLN A 87 -4.65 16.37 -3.12
CA GLN A 87 -4.11 17.44 -3.93
C GLN A 87 -3.12 16.89 -4.96
N ALA A 88 -3.38 17.16 -6.22
CA ALA A 88 -2.46 16.82 -7.30
C ALA A 88 -1.19 17.68 -7.22
N LEU A 89 -0.11 17.21 -7.87
CA LEU A 89 1.07 18.03 -8.10
C LEU A 89 0.64 19.34 -8.80
N PRO A 90 0.99 20.51 -8.25
CA PRO A 90 0.64 21.79 -8.89
C PRO A 90 1.21 21.87 -10.31
N ASP A 91 0.36 21.87 -11.31
CA ASP A 91 0.72 22.10 -12.70
C ASP A 91 0.53 23.59 -13.03
N LYS A 92 1.33 24.12 -13.95
CA LYS A 92 1.26 25.51 -14.42
C LYS A 92 -0.15 25.90 -14.95
N ASN A 93 -0.95 24.90 -15.34
CA ASN A 93 -2.28 25.07 -15.92
C ASN A 93 -3.43 24.69 -14.97
N ASN A 94 -3.17 24.06 -13.83
CA ASN A 94 -4.21 23.59 -12.91
C ASN A 94 -3.71 23.62 -11.46
N SER A 95 -3.79 24.76 -10.80
CA SER A 95 -3.33 24.95 -9.42
C SER A 95 -4.18 24.24 -8.36
N ASP A 96 -5.40 23.80 -8.71
CA ASP A 96 -6.40 23.24 -7.78
C ASP A 96 -6.87 21.85 -8.21
N GLY A 97 -6.00 21.06 -8.86
CA GLY A 97 -6.31 19.69 -9.29
C GLY A 97 -6.29 18.69 -8.14
N PHE A 98 -7.03 17.60 -8.34
CA PHE A 98 -7.01 16.44 -7.45
C PHE A 98 -6.56 15.21 -8.22
N SER A 99 -5.92 14.28 -7.52
CA SER A 99 -5.44 13.01 -8.07
C SER A 99 -5.53 11.93 -7.01
N SER A 100 -5.78 10.71 -7.39
CA SER A 100 -5.55 9.58 -6.48
C SER A 100 -4.05 9.32 -6.31
N HIS A 101 -3.66 8.74 -5.17
CA HIS A 101 -2.27 8.32 -4.98
C HIS A 101 -1.82 7.30 -6.03
N PHE A 102 -2.73 6.46 -6.52
CA PHE A 102 -2.45 5.55 -7.64
C PHE A 102 -2.11 6.29 -8.94
N GLU A 103 -2.89 7.31 -9.32
CA GLU A 103 -2.63 8.11 -10.52
C GLU A 103 -1.32 8.90 -10.40
N LEU A 104 -1.08 9.52 -9.23
CA LEU A 104 0.17 10.22 -8.95
C LEU A 104 1.38 9.28 -8.99
N TYR A 105 1.23 8.06 -8.47
CA TYR A 105 2.29 7.03 -8.58
C TYR A 105 2.56 6.63 -10.03
N CYS A 106 1.52 6.50 -10.86
CA CYS A 106 1.67 6.24 -12.29
C CYS A 106 2.38 7.39 -13.03
N GLU A 107 2.16 8.64 -12.63
CA GLU A 107 2.89 9.79 -13.16
C GLU A 107 4.35 9.76 -12.75
N ALA A 108 4.65 9.51 -11.47
CA ALA A 108 5.99 9.31 -10.97
C ALA A 108 6.74 8.18 -11.70
N MET A 109 6.05 7.08 -12.01
CA MET A 109 6.62 6.01 -12.83
C MET A 109 7.03 6.49 -14.23
N LYS A 110 6.18 7.29 -14.89
CA LYS A 110 6.49 7.83 -16.24
C LYS A 110 7.70 8.75 -16.23
N GLU A 111 7.86 9.58 -15.20
CA GLU A 111 9.00 10.49 -15.06
C GLU A 111 10.34 9.77 -15.04
N ILE A 112 10.41 8.58 -14.43
CA ILE A 112 11.60 7.75 -14.39
C ILE A 112 11.68 6.74 -15.56
N GLY A 113 10.81 6.87 -16.57
CA GLY A 113 10.77 6.01 -17.74
C GLY A 113 10.09 4.65 -17.54
N GLY A 114 9.34 4.47 -16.45
CA GLY A 114 8.49 3.30 -16.21
C GLY A 114 7.22 3.32 -17.05
N ASN A 115 6.60 2.17 -17.23
CA ASN A 115 5.41 2.02 -18.07
C ASN A 115 4.19 1.56 -17.25
N PRO A 116 3.20 2.41 -16.95
CA PRO A 116 1.98 2.02 -16.24
C PRO A 116 0.96 1.26 -17.12
N HIS A 117 1.26 0.98 -18.39
CA HIS A 117 0.33 0.30 -19.31
C HIS A 117 -0.18 -1.03 -18.75
N ASP A 118 0.71 -1.84 -18.16
CA ASP A 118 0.34 -3.19 -17.70
C ASP A 118 -0.59 -3.16 -16.50
N VAL A 119 -0.40 -2.23 -15.56
CA VAL A 119 -1.33 -2.07 -14.45
C VAL A 119 -2.68 -1.53 -14.92
N HIS A 120 -2.72 -0.62 -15.89
CA HIS A 120 -3.99 -0.16 -16.49
C HIS A 120 -4.71 -1.29 -17.21
N ALA A 121 -4.00 -2.11 -17.99
CA ALA A 121 -4.56 -3.30 -18.63
C ALA A 121 -5.11 -4.30 -17.60
N PHE A 122 -4.44 -4.47 -16.46
CA PHE A 122 -4.94 -5.26 -15.34
C PHE A 122 -6.25 -4.70 -14.77
N LEU A 123 -6.34 -3.38 -14.54
CA LEU A 123 -7.57 -2.74 -14.07
C LEU A 123 -8.73 -2.90 -15.08
N ASP A 124 -8.45 -2.82 -16.36
CA ASP A 124 -9.45 -3.07 -17.39
C ASP A 124 -9.94 -4.54 -17.40
N GLN A 125 -9.06 -5.48 -17.07
CA GLN A 125 -9.46 -6.87 -16.92
C GLN A 125 -10.33 -7.08 -15.67
N ILE A 126 -10.05 -6.38 -14.56
CA ILE A 126 -10.91 -6.41 -13.37
C ILE A 126 -12.32 -5.92 -13.71
N LYS A 127 -12.45 -4.81 -14.43
CA LYS A 127 -13.74 -4.28 -14.88
C LYS A 127 -14.51 -5.30 -15.74
N LYS A 128 -13.83 -6.03 -16.61
CA LYS A 128 -14.43 -6.98 -17.56
C LYS A 128 -14.75 -8.33 -16.95
N ALA A 129 -13.93 -8.82 -16.05
CA ALA A 129 -13.94 -10.24 -15.65
C ALA A 129 -13.83 -10.50 -14.14
N GLY A 130 -13.63 -9.46 -13.33
CA GLY A 130 -13.41 -9.54 -11.90
C GLY A 130 -11.98 -9.87 -11.50
N ILE A 131 -11.67 -9.63 -10.22
CA ILE A 131 -10.30 -9.68 -9.68
C ILE A 131 -9.65 -11.06 -9.83
N ASN A 132 -10.37 -12.15 -9.58
CA ASN A 132 -9.79 -13.49 -9.62
C ASN A 132 -9.32 -13.90 -11.03
N LYS A 133 -10.06 -13.48 -12.07
CA LYS A 133 -9.67 -13.71 -13.48
C LYS A 133 -8.52 -12.81 -13.89
N ALA A 134 -8.53 -11.56 -13.44
CA ALA A 134 -7.43 -10.63 -13.71
C ALA A 134 -6.12 -11.14 -13.07
N LEU A 135 -6.15 -11.61 -11.83
CA LEU A 135 -5.00 -12.21 -11.13
C LEU A 135 -4.53 -13.56 -11.72
N ALA A 136 -5.31 -14.19 -12.56
CA ALA A 136 -4.88 -15.39 -13.30
C ALA A 136 -4.08 -15.06 -14.57
N ASN A 137 -3.99 -13.79 -14.96
CA ASN A 137 -3.25 -13.34 -16.14
C ASN A 137 -1.73 -13.40 -15.90
N THR A 138 -0.99 -13.91 -16.88
CA THR A 138 0.46 -14.07 -16.81
C THR A 138 1.26 -12.81 -17.18
N SER A 139 0.60 -11.74 -17.63
CA SER A 139 1.27 -10.47 -17.94
C SER A 139 1.61 -9.64 -16.70
N ILE A 140 0.99 -9.96 -15.55
CA ILE A 140 1.28 -9.30 -14.27
C ILE A 140 2.57 -9.89 -13.70
N PRO A 141 3.51 -9.05 -13.20
CA PRO A 141 4.70 -9.55 -12.53
C PRO A 141 4.33 -10.52 -11.40
N GLU A 142 5.00 -11.67 -11.35
CA GLU A 142 4.64 -12.78 -10.43
C GLU A 142 4.61 -12.33 -8.98
N ALA A 143 5.62 -11.56 -8.54
CA ALA A 143 5.70 -11.01 -7.19
C ALA A 143 4.47 -10.15 -6.85
N SER A 144 4.10 -9.22 -7.75
CA SER A 144 2.94 -8.35 -7.58
C SER A 144 1.64 -9.16 -7.55
N ARG A 145 1.51 -10.15 -8.41
CA ARG A 145 0.35 -11.04 -8.48
C ARG A 145 0.12 -11.81 -7.18
N ILE A 146 1.19 -12.38 -6.61
CA ILE A 146 1.14 -13.13 -5.34
C ILE A 146 0.75 -12.19 -4.20
N PHE A 147 1.40 -11.03 -4.13
CA PHE A 147 1.15 -10.03 -3.10
C PHE A 147 -0.30 -9.49 -3.13
N THR A 148 -0.77 -9.03 -4.29
CA THR A 148 -2.15 -8.57 -4.47
C THR A 148 -3.17 -9.68 -4.16
N ARG A 149 -2.88 -10.93 -4.53
CA ARG A 149 -3.73 -12.06 -4.14
C ARG A 149 -3.83 -12.23 -2.63
N SER A 150 -2.75 -12.00 -1.88
CA SER A 150 -2.78 -12.04 -0.42
C SER A 150 -3.69 -10.94 0.16
N THR A 151 -3.64 -9.74 -0.40
CA THR A 151 -4.53 -8.63 -0.04
C THR A 151 -6.00 -9.00 -0.22
N PHE A 152 -6.36 -9.56 -1.37
CA PHE A 152 -7.75 -9.98 -1.62
C PHE A 152 -8.21 -11.16 -0.77
N LYS A 153 -7.32 -12.06 -0.34
CA LYS A 153 -7.65 -13.11 0.64
C LYS A 153 -8.10 -12.54 1.98
N PHE A 154 -7.48 -11.45 2.47
CA PHE A 154 -7.95 -10.77 3.68
C PHE A 154 -9.35 -10.21 3.47
N ILE A 155 -9.63 -9.56 2.36
CA ILE A 155 -10.96 -9.01 2.01
C ILE A 155 -12.02 -10.12 1.87
N GLU A 156 -11.69 -11.22 1.19
CA GLU A 156 -12.55 -12.38 0.97
C GLU A 156 -12.90 -13.13 2.27
N SER A 157 -12.12 -12.94 3.34
CA SER A 157 -12.49 -13.46 4.67
C SER A 157 -13.82 -12.93 5.17
N GLY A 158 -14.26 -11.77 4.68
CA GLY A 158 -15.49 -11.09 5.12
C GLY A 158 -15.41 -10.54 6.55
N LYS A 159 -14.20 -10.57 7.18
CA LYS A 159 -13.97 -10.23 8.59
C LYS A 159 -13.25 -8.87 8.69
N PRO A 160 -13.93 -7.79 9.12
CA PRO A 160 -13.33 -6.46 9.17
C PRO A 160 -12.05 -6.36 10.02
N HIS A 161 -11.95 -7.07 11.14
CA HIS A 161 -10.77 -7.07 12.00
C HIS A 161 -9.54 -7.70 11.33
N ILE A 162 -9.72 -8.68 10.45
CA ILE A 162 -8.63 -9.27 9.63
C ILE A 162 -8.12 -8.24 8.62
N VAL A 163 -9.03 -7.54 7.94
CA VAL A 163 -8.68 -6.51 6.96
C VAL A 163 -8.02 -5.31 7.65
N ALA A 164 -8.53 -4.90 8.82
CA ALA A 164 -7.93 -3.82 9.61
C ALA A 164 -6.53 -4.18 10.12
N ALA A 165 -6.28 -5.44 10.49
CA ALA A 165 -4.95 -5.90 10.88
C ALA A 165 -3.96 -5.86 9.70
N ALA A 166 -4.39 -6.29 8.52
CA ALA A 166 -3.58 -6.21 7.30
C ALA A 166 -3.29 -4.76 6.90
N LEU A 167 -4.24 -3.83 7.04
CA LEU A 167 -4.05 -2.40 6.82
C LEU A 167 -3.07 -1.83 7.84
N ALA A 168 -3.41 -1.86 9.14
CA ALA A 168 -2.66 -1.20 10.20
C ALA A 168 -1.21 -1.70 10.28
N LEU A 169 -1.02 -3.01 10.39
CA LEU A 169 0.28 -3.61 10.70
C LEU A 169 1.04 -4.10 9.46
N GLY A 170 0.35 -4.34 8.35
CA GLY A 170 0.94 -4.76 7.08
C GLY A 170 1.21 -3.64 6.08
N ARG A 171 0.69 -2.41 6.32
CA ARG A 171 0.83 -1.25 5.43
C ARG A 171 1.28 0.00 6.18
N GLU A 172 0.40 0.61 6.99
CA GLU A 172 0.60 1.92 7.61
C GLU A 172 1.87 2.03 8.45
N HIS A 173 2.23 0.98 9.20
CA HIS A 173 3.42 0.96 10.04
C HIS A 173 4.73 0.66 9.31
N ILE A 174 4.70 0.40 7.99
CA ILE A 174 5.83 -0.09 7.22
C ILE A 174 6.25 0.91 6.13
N ILE A 175 5.28 1.52 5.46
CA ILE A 175 5.47 2.35 4.26
C ILE A 175 6.40 3.55 4.50
N PRO A 176 6.31 4.32 5.59
CA PRO A 176 7.11 5.52 5.78
C PRO A 176 8.63 5.28 5.75
N CYS A 177 9.09 4.20 6.36
CA CYS A 177 10.53 3.85 6.39
C CYS A 177 11.08 3.57 4.99
N MET A 178 10.30 2.89 4.15
CA MET A 178 10.64 2.57 2.78
C MET A 178 10.86 3.83 1.93
N PHE A 179 9.93 4.76 1.99
CA PHE A 179 9.97 5.96 1.16
C PHE A 179 11.11 6.91 1.55
N ARG A 180 11.45 7.01 2.84
CA ARG A 180 12.62 7.77 3.29
C ARG A 180 13.94 7.24 2.71
N SER A 181 14.09 5.92 2.64
CA SER A 181 15.29 5.31 2.05
C SER A 181 15.45 5.69 0.59
N PHE A 182 14.38 5.68 -0.20
CA PHE A 182 14.45 6.04 -1.62
C PHE A 182 14.82 7.49 -1.86
N LEU A 183 14.32 8.43 -1.06
CA LEU A 183 14.69 9.85 -1.17
C LEU A 183 16.18 10.10 -0.88
N GLN A 184 16.80 9.26 -0.05
CA GLN A 184 18.20 9.43 0.35
C GLN A 184 19.19 8.77 -0.63
N GLU A 185 18.83 7.63 -1.21
CA GLU A 185 19.74 6.76 -1.96
C GLU A 185 19.74 7.05 -3.46
N ILE A 186 18.63 7.53 -4.02
CA ILE A 186 18.46 7.69 -5.45
C ILE A 186 18.72 9.14 -5.83
N GLY A 187 19.86 9.43 -6.43
CA GLY A 187 20.30 10.77 -6.83
C GLY A 187 19.47 11.46 -7.92
N ILE A 188 18.15 11.19 -7.99
CA ILE A 188 17.19 11.86 -8.87
C ILE A 188 16.76 13.16 -8.21
N THR A 189 16.87 14.29 -8.92
CA THR A 189 16.48 15.58 -8.37
C THR A 189 14.98 15.81 -8.50
N GLU A 190 14.43 16.68 -7.64
CA GLU A 190 13.02 17.10 -7.74
C GLU A 190 12.69 17.78 -9.09
N GLN A 191 13.70 18.36 -9.75
CA GLN A 191 13.54 18.95 -11.09
C GLN A 191 13.39 17.90 -12.18
N ASP A 192 14.05 16.74 -12.01
CA ASP A 192 14.01 15.63 -12.97
C ASP A 192 12.76 14.75 -12.81
N ALA A 193 12.25 14.60 -11.57
CA ALA A 193 11.09 13.78 -11.26
C ALA A 193 10.21 14.42 -10.17
N PRO A 194 9.51 15.52 -10.47
CA PRO A 194 8.70 16.26 -9.49
C PRO A 194 7.54 15.44 -8.92
N ALA A 195 6.84 14.63 -9.72
CA ALA A 195 5.74 13.80 -9.22
C ALA A 195 6.25 12.69 -8.29
N PHE A 196 7.44 12.13 -8.58
CA PHE A 196 8.07 11.14 -7.70
C PHE A 196 8.39 11.72 -6.34
N HIS A 197 9.06 12.88 -6.28
CA HIS A 197 9.37 13.55 -5.02
C HIS A 197 8.13 14.01 -4.27
N TYR A 198 7.13 14.54 -4.98
CA TYR A 198 5.87 14.95 -4.38
C TYR A 198 5.15 13.76 -3.73
N TYR A 199 5.04 12.64 -4.45
CA TYR A 199 4.44 11.41 -3.94
C TYR A 199 5.12 10.92 -2.66
N LEU A 200 6.46 10.82 -2.66
CA LEU A 200 7.20 10.34 -1.49
C LEU A 200 7.07 11.29 -0.29
N ASN A 201 7.18 12.61 -0.52
CA ASN A 201 7.09 13.62 0.54
C ASN A 201 5.69 13.63 1.18
N ARG A 202 4.62 13.45 0.39
CA ARG A 202 3.24 13.36 0.94
C ARG A 202 3.14 12.20 1.92
N HIS A 203 3.60 11.01 1.57
CA HIS A 203 3.51 9.81 2.41
C HIS A 203 4.38 9.89 3.67
N VAL A 204 5.59 10.46 3.58
CA VAL A 204 6.47 10.59 4.76
C VAL A 204 5.86 11.49 5.83
N HIS A 205 5.13 12.54 5.45
CA HIS A 205 4.57 13.51 6.40
C HIS A 205 3.22 13.10 6.99
N LEU A 206 2.40 12.34 6.26
CA LEU A 206 1.03 11.98 6.68
C LEU A 206 0.97 10.71 7.51
N ASP A 207 1.78 9.71 7.21
CA ASP A 207 1.60 8.34 7.73
C ASP A 207 2.10 8.16 9.16
N GLU A 208 3.17 8.86 9.60
CA GLU A 208 3.76 8.62 10.92
C GLU A 208 2.94 9.17 12.08
N ASP A 209 2.43 10.38 11.94
CA ASP A 209 1.83 11.09 13.07
C ASP A 209 0.33 10.79 13.24
N PHE A 210 -0.37 10.37 12.18
CA PHE A 210 -1.83 10.27 12.19
C PHE A 210 -2.37 8.89 11.80
N HIS A 211 -1.92 8.28 10.69
CA HIS A 211 -2.53 7.07 10.15
C HIS A 211 -2.22 5.83 10.97
N ALA A 212 -0.97 5.61 11.38
CA ALA A 212 -0.57 4.43 12.11
C ALA A 212 -1.28 4.30 13.48
N PRO A 213 -1.35 5.33 14.35
CA PRO A 213 -2.09 5.22 15.62
C PRO A 213 -3.60 5.02 15.44
N LEU A 214 -4.22 5.68 14.44
CA LEU A 214 -5.65 5.59 14.21
C LEU A 214 -6.04 4.26 13.57
N SER A 215 -5.20 3.68 12.72
CA SER A 215 -5.42 2.35 12.15
C SER A 215 -5.36 1.25 13.22
N LEU A 216 -4.46 1.36 14.22
CA LEU A 216 -4.45 0.48 15.40
C LEU A 216 -5.69 0.65 16.27
N ARG A 217 -6.17 1.89 16.43
CA ARG A 217 -7.41 2.14 17.15
C ARG A 217 -8.60 1.50 16.45
N LEU A 218 -8.72 1.64 15.13
CA LEU A 218 -9.73 0.97 14.32
C LEU A 218 -9.68 -0.55 14.52
N LEU A 219 -8.49 -1.15 14.44
CA LEU A 219 -8.28 -2.58 14.64
C LEU A 219 -8.78 -3.03 16.02
N ASN A 220 -8.39 -2.31 17.09
CA ASN A 220 -8.79 -2.65 18.45
C ASN A 220 -10.30 -2.50 18.67
N GLU A 221 -10.94 -1.50 18.07
CA GLU A 221 -12.38 -1.32 18.16
C GLU A 221 -13.13 -2.46 17.45
N LEU A 222 -12.67 -2.89 16.28
CA LEU A 222 -13.25 -4.02 15.55
C LEU A 222 -13.08 -5.37 16.27
N CYS A 223 -12.01 -5.54 17.01
CA CYS A 223 -11.76 -6.73 17.82
C CYS A 223 -12.55 -6.71 19.15
N GLY A 224 -12.64 -5.54 19.79
CA GLY A 224 -13.21 -5.41 21.15
C GLY A 224 -12.52 -6.35 22.14
N GLU A 225 -13.30 -6.92 23.05
CA GLU A 225 -12.84 -7.91 24.04
C GLU A 225 -12.94 -9.37 23.54
N ASP A 226 -13.21 -9.58 22.23
CA ASP A 226 -13.35 -10.90 21.63
C ASP A 226 -11.95 -11.51 21.34
N ASN A 227 -11.55 -12.46 22.16
CA ASN A 227 -10.27 -13.16 22.04
C ASN A 227 -10.11 -13.91 20.69
N ILE A 228 -11.21 -14.36 20.07
CA ILE A 228 -11.14 -15.04 18.77
C ILE A 228 -10.75 -14.02 17.70
N LYS A 229 -11.43 -12.88 17.67
CA LYS A 229 -11.09 -11.80 16.74
C LYS A 229 -9.68 -11.26 16.95
N GLN A 230 -9.24 -11.11 18.20
CA GLN A 230 -7.88 -10.67 18.53
C GLN A 230 -6.84 -11.66 17.99
N ASN A 231 -7.01 -12.96 18.17
CA ASN A 231 -6.11 -13.98 17.64
C ASN A 231 -6.11 -13.99 16.09
N GLU A 232 -7.28 -13.94 15.47
CA GLU A 232 -7.40 -13.86 14.00
C GLU A 232 -6.71 -12.60 13.44
N ALA A 233 -6.82 -11.46 14.12
CA ALA A 233 -6.16 -10.23 13.74
C ALA A 233 -4.63 -10.31 13.88
N ILE A 234 -4.12 -10.94 14.95
CA ILE A 234 -2.69 -11.20 15.15
C ILE A 234 -2.13 -12.07 14.02
N ASP A 235 -2.83 -13.15 13.68
CA ASP A 235 -2.42 -14.05 12.60
C ASP A 235 -2.46 -13.33 11.24
N ALA A 236 -3.48 -12.50 10.99
CA ALA A 236 -3.58 -11.70 9.79
C ALA A 236 -2.46 -10.65 9.68
N ALA A 237 -2.10 -9.97 10.78
CA ALA A 237 -0.98 -9.04 10.82
C ALA A 237 0.34 -9.73 10.44
N LYS A 238 0.63 -10.87 11.06
CA LYS A 238 1.84 -11.66 10.73
C LYS A 238 1.84 -12.11 9.27
N ALA A 239 0.71 -12.61 8.77
CA ALA A 239 0.59 -13.02 7.37
C ALA A 239 0.79 -11.85 6.40
N ALA A 240 0.26 -10.66 6.71
CA ALA A 240 0.42 -9.46 5.89
C ALA A 240 1.87 -8.99 5.82
N VAL A 241 2.59 -9.02 6.96
CA VAL A 241 4.01 -8.65 7.00
C VAL A 241 4.88 -9.68 6.31
N THR A 242 4.60 -10.99 6.49
CA THR A 242 5.29 -12.05 5.76
C THR A 242 5.11 -11.89 4.25
N ALA A 243 3.88 -11.63 3.79
CA ALA A 243 3.62 -11.38 2.36
C ALA A 243 4.40 -10.16 1.83
N ARG A 244 4.66 -9.15 2.66
CA ARG A 244 5.48 -7.99 2.30
C ARG A 244 6.96 -8.37 2.17
N LEU A 245 7.50 -9.16 3.09
CA LEU A 245 8.88 -9.67 3.00
C LEU A 245 9.08 -10.53 1.75
N ASP A 246 8.19 -11.49 1.52
CA ASP A 246 8.23 -12.35 0.33
C ASP A 246 8.16 -11.51 -0.97
N PHE A 247 7.37 -10.43 -0.96
CA PHE A 247 7.28 -9.51 -2.08
C PHE A 247 8.59 -8.75 -2.31
N TRP A 248 9.23 -8.26 -1.24
CA TRP A 248 10.52 -7.56 -1.34
C TRP A 248 11.63 -8.50 -1.82
N ASP A 249 11.69 -9.73 -1.32
CA ASP A 249 12.64 -10.74 -1.77
C ASP A 249 12.49 -11.02 -3.27
N ALA A 250 11.28 -11.23 -3.74
CA ALA A 250 11.02 -11.52 -5.15
C ALA A 250 11.34 -10.33 -6.07
N VAL A 251 11.05 -9.08 -5.66
CA VAL A 251 11.42 -7.90 -6.43
C VAL A 251 12.93 -7.68 -6.44
N LEU A 252 13.62 -7.95 -5.33
CA LEU A 252 15.07 -7.90 -5.26
C LEU A 252 15.73 -8.90 -6.23
N GLU A 253 15.23 -10.13 -6.28
CA GLU A 253 15.70 -11.13 -7.25
C GLU A 253 15.54 -10.67 -8.70
N GLU A 254 14.42 -10.01 -9.03
CA GLU A 254 14.19 -9.49 -10.40
C GLU A 254 15.16 -8.34 -10.72
N ILE A 255 15.40 -7.41 -9.79
CA ILE A 255 16.41 -6.34 -9.96
C ILE A 255 17.78 -6.94 -10.24
N GLU A 256 18.20 -7.93 -9.46
CA GLU A 256 19.48 -8.61 -9.65
C GLU A 256 19.58 -9.36 -10.99
N CYS A 257 18.49 -10.01 -11.40
CA CYS A 257 18.41 -10.69 -12.70
C CYS A 257 18.56 -9.69 -13.86
N ASN A 258 17.88 -8.55 -13.79
CA ASN A 258 17.96 -7.51 -14.82
C ASN A 258 19.38 -6.94 -14.94
N ARG A 259 20.07 -6.69 -13.83
CA ARG A 259 21.48 -6.25 -13.83
C ARG A 259 22.41 -7.26 -14.49
N LYS A 260 22.17 -8.56 -14.31
CA LYS A 260 22.98 -9.62 -14.95
C LYS A 260 22.75 -9.64 -16.45
N ARG A 261 21.52 -9.49 -16.90
CA ARG A 261 21.16 -9.44 -18.35
C ARG A 261 21.83 -8.28 -19.06
N VAL A 262 21.85 -7.07 -18.45
CA VAL A 262 22.53 -5.87 -19.02
C VAL A 262 24.04 -6.05 -19.13
N LYS A 263 24.69 -6.79 -18.22
CA LYS A 263 26.15 -7.02 -18.26
C LYS A 263 26.58 -8.08 -19.29
N THR A 264 25.66 -8.88 -19.78
CA THR A 264 25.95 -10.00 -20.71
C THR A 264 25.51 -9.74 -22.15
N GLY A 265 24.80 -8.66 -22.44
CA GLY A 265 24.37 -8.20 -23.78
C GLY A 265 25.20 -7.00 -24.21
#